data_4ae2bb122a0ea8da11c2e24969cce8a7
#
_entry.id   4ae2bb122a0ea8da11c2e24969cce8a7
#
_cell.length_a   1.000
_cell.length_b   1.000
_cell.length_c   1.000
_cell.angle_alpha   90.00
_cell.angle_beta   90.00
_cell.angle_gamma   90.00
#
_symmetry.space_group_name_H-M   'P 1'
#
loop_
_entity.id
_entity.type
_entity.pdbx_description
1 polymer ?
#
loop_
_entity_poly.entity_id
_entity_poly.type
_entity_poly.pdbx_seq_one_letter_code
_entity_poly.pdbx_strand_id
1 'polypeptide(L)'
;MHKCGDTYLDVDIFPVYDKQRGRGPKRAPTSEVQERLNKRNSQKKLVRLLNTNFTKKDIRFDLTYSDANLPADVKEAQRLVQNFFRRLKYLRRKLGLPELRYVMVTEYGEEKGRLHHHIVMSGGVDINTLAELWGLGYTTVKPLQFDDRGLVDLATYLVKESALKKLWSSSRNLERPEVKSRDGKISAHRVGEWALSGADSRYQIEAVYPGYRLVDIIPYINEVNGGVYLALHLVKNNSKPKVKKC
;
A
#
# COMPACT_ATOMS: atom_id res chain seq x y z
N MET A 1 -10.46 -7.79 9.35
CA MET A 1 -10.69 -6.54 8.63
C MET A 1 -9.74 -5.46 9.10
N HIS A 2 -9.32 -4.59 8.19
CA HIS A 2 -8.38 -3.51 8.43
C HIS A 2 -9.03 -2.19 8.06
N LYS A 3 -9.29 -1.34 9.05
CA LYS A 3 -9.77 0.02 8.81
C LYS A 3 -8.55 0.90 8.53
N CYS A 4 -8.48 1.45 7.33
CA CYS A 4 -7.37 2.25 6.84
C CYS A 4 -7.80 3.70 6.71
N GLY A 5 -7.36 4.53 7.65
CA GLY A 5 -7.85 5.90 7.78
C GLY A 5 -9.37 5.98 7.98
N ASP A 6 -9.98 7.04 7.46
CA ASP A 6 -11.41 7.29 7.65
C ASP A 6 -12.31 6.72 6.56
N THR A 7 -11.76 6.37 5.41
CA THR A 7 -12.55 6.08 4.21
C THR A 7 -12.42 4.67 3.68
N TYR A 8 -11.31 3.98 3.91
CA TYR A 8 -10.98 2.70 3.29
C TYR A 8 -11.05 1.54 4.30
N LEU A 9 -11.74 0.47 3.92
CA LEU A 9 -11.84 -0.78 4.69
C LEU A 9 -11.39 -1.94 3.82
N ASP A 10 -10.34 -2.63 4.26
CA ASP A 10 -9.83 -3.83 3.61
C ASP A 10 -10.16 -5.06 4.46
N VAL A 11 -10.81 -6.04 3.87
CA VAL A 11 -11.29 -7.24 4.55
C VAL A 11 -10.68 -8.47 3.93
N ASP A 12 -9.97 -9.26 4.74
CA ASP A 12 -9.58 -10.62 4.38
C ASP A 12 -10.54 -11.60 5.05
N ILE A 13 -11.14 -12.49 4.25
CA ILE A 13 -11.93 -13.62 4.72
C ILE A 13 -11.18 -14.88 4.35
N PHE A 14 -10.91 -15.72 5.32
CA PHE A 14 -10.14 -16.95 5.12
C PHE A 14 -10.59 -18.03 6.09
N PRO A 15 -10.46 -19.33 5.71
CA PRO A 15 -10.76 -20.42 6.61
C PRO A 15 -9.74 -20.46 7.76
N VAL A 16 -10.23 -20.70 8.96
CA VAL A 16 -9.39 -20.96 10.13
C VAL A 16 -9.25 -22.45 10.28
N TYR A 17 -8.03 -22.93 10.17
CA TYR A 17 -7.70 -24.33 10.49
C TYR A 17 -7.22 -24.42 11.93
N ASP A 18 -7.36 -25.58 12.55
CA ASP A 18 -6.87 -25.82 13.91
C ASP A 18 -5.41 -25.39 14.07
N LYS A 19 -5.10 -24.88 15.27
CA LYS A 19 -3.84 -24.21 15.60
C LYS A 19 -2.64 -24.98 15.07
N GLN A 20 -2.04 -24.48 14.00
CA GLN A 20 -0.73 -24.94 13.59
C GLN A 20 0.30 -24.60 14.68
N ARG A 21 1.13 -25.60 15.02
CA ARG A 21 2.30 -25.37 15.89
C ARG A 21 3.12 -24.21 15.37
N GLY A 22 3.69 -23.42 16.29
CA GLY A 22 4.48 -22.22 15.97
C GLY A 22 5.50 -22.48 14.86
N ARG A 23 5.80 -21.43 14.10
CA ARG A 23 6.72 -21.49 12.96
C ARG A 23 8.11 -21.93 13.42
N GLY A 24 8.54 -23.12 13.02
CA GLY A 24 9.91 -23.58 13.22
C GLY A 24 10.93 -22.75 12.42
N PRO A 25 12.23 -22.85 12.72
CA PRO A 25 13.28 -22.16 11.99
C PRO A 25 13.24 -22.55 10.49
N LYS A 26 13.49 -21.57 9.63
CA LYS A 26 13.49 -21.79 8.17
C LYS A 26 14.68 -22.66 7.78
N ARG A 27 14.43 -23.89 7.32
CA ARG A 27 15.45 -24.89 6.95
C ARG A 27 15.71 -25.00 5.44
N ALA A 28 14.87 -24.38 4.59
CA ALA A 28 14.97 -24.49 3.13
C ALA A 28 14.74 -23.11 2.46
N PRO A 29 15.19 -22.92 1.20
CA PRO A 29 14.82 -21.79 0.38
C PRO A 29 13.30 -21.63 0.30
N THR A 30 12.84 -20.41 0.10
CA THR A 30 11.42 -20.11 -0.08
C THR A 30 10.97 -20.66 -1.43
N SER A 31 9.89 -21.48 -1.47
CA SER A 31 9.33 -21.96 -2.73
C SER A 31 8.75 -20.79 -3.54
N GLU A 32 8.64 -20.95 -4.87
CA GLU A 32 8.02 -19.93 -5.75
C GLU A 32 6.59 -19.57 -5.32
N VAL A 33 5.79 -20.58 -4.91
CA VAL A 33 4.44 -20.37 -4.38
C VAL A 33 4.50 -19.45 -3.16
N GLN A 34 5.42 -19.70 -2.24
CA GLN A 34 5.58 -18.88 -1.04
C GLN A 34 6.09 -17.47 -1.39
N GLU A 35 6.90 -17.32 -2.41
CA GLU A 35 7.36 -16.00 -2.88
C GLU A 35 6.20 -15.19 -3.47
N ARG A 36 5.35 -15.81 -4.31
CA ARG A 36 4.13 -15.17 -4.81
C ARG A 36 3.21 -14.71 -3.67
N LEU A 37 3.00 -15.57 -2.67
CA LEU A 37 2.21 -15.22 -1.49
C LEU A 37 2.84 -14.06 -0.68
N ASN A 38 4.15 -14.08 -0.50
CA ASN A 38 4.87 -13.02 0.20
C ASN A 38 4.76 -11.67 -0.56
N LYS A 39 4.90 -11.70 -1.88
CA LYS A 39 4.72 -10.51 -2.74
C LYS A 39 3.31 -9.95 -2.59
N ARG A 40 2.28 -10.80 -2.71
CA ARG A 40 0.88 -10.41 -2.52
C ARG A 40 0.61 -9.82 -1.14
N ASN A 41 1.10 -10.46 -0.08
CA ASN A 41 0.94 -9.96 1.28
C ASN A 41 1.66 -8.62 1.51
N SER A 42 2.83 -8.44 0.89
CA SER A 42 3.56 -7.18 0.92
C SER A 42 2.80 -6.07 0.19
N GLN A 43 2.18 -6.36 -0.96
CA GLN A 43 1.34 -5.44 -1.70
C GLN A 43 0.09 -5.03 -0.87
N LYS A 44 -0.63 -6.00 -0.31
CA LYS A 44 -1.78 -5.71 0.58
C LYS A 44 -1.37 -4.81 1.75
N LYS A 45 -0.23 -5.09 2.36
CA LYS A 45 0.30 -4.26 3.45
C LYS A 45 0.60 -2.84 2.99
N LEU A 46 1.13 -2.67 1.79
CA LEU A 46 1.39 -1.36 1.20
C LEU A 46 0.09 -0.59 0.95
N VAL A 47 -0.92 -1.21 0.31
CA VAL A 47 -2.25 -0.62 0.09
C VAL A 47 -2.84 -0.10 1.39
N ARG A 48 -2.84 -0.92 2.43
CA ARG A 48 -3.36 -0.55 3.76
C ARG A 48 -2.60 0.62 4.35
N LEU A 49 -1.28 0.60 4.25
CA LEU A 49 -0.42 1.64 4.80
C LEU A 49 -0.61 2.97 4.09
N LEU A 50 -0.70 2.96 2.75
CA LEU A 50 -0.94 4.17 1.96
C LEU A 50 -2.31 4.78 2.29
N ASN A 51 -3.37 4.00 2.31
CA ASN A 51 -4.72 4.49 2.62
C ASN A 51 -4.91 4.92 4.08
N THR A 52 -4.04 4.47 4.99
CA THR A 52 -4.06 4.91 6.40
C THR A 52 -3.37 6.26 6.58
N ASN A 53 -2.30 6.53 5.86
CA ASN A 53 -1.36 7.60 6.20
C ASN A 53 -1.38 8.80 5.26
N PHE A 54 -1.89 8.63 4.03
CA PHE A 54 -1.79 9.69 3.02
C PHE A 54 -3.15 10.18 2.57
N THR A 55 -3.18 11.44 2.15
CA THR A 55 -4.36 12.18 1.75
C THR A 55 -4.12 12.88 0.40
N LYS A 56 -5.13 13.57 -0.14
CA LYS A 56 -5.00 14.40 -1.35
C LYS A 56 -4.02 15.58 -1.20
N LYS A 57 -3.57 15.89 0.04
CA LYS A 57 -2.56 16.93 0.31
C LYS A 57 -1.12 16.42 0.18
N ASP A 58 -0.97 15.11 0.07
CA ASP A 58 0.32 14.44 -0.05
C ASP A 58 0.68 14.19 -1.51
N ILE A 59 1.92 13.85 -1.79
CA ILE A 59 2.46 13.80 -3.14
C ILE A 59 3.13 12.46 -3.45
N ARG A 60 3.14 12.09 -4.73
CA ARG A 60 4.11 11.17 -5.31
C ARG A 60 5.27 11.99 -5.85
N PHE A 61 6.48 11.61 -5.46
CA PHE A 61 7.72 12.24 -5.84
C PHE A 61 8.66 11.21 -6.44
N ASP A 62 8.90 11.31 -7.74
CA ASP A 62 9.76 10.38 -8.47
C ASP A 62 11.13 11.02 -8.66
N LEU A 63 12.19 10.27 -8.35
CA LEU A 63 13.58 10.70 -8.40
C LEU A 63 14.37 9.86 -9.41
N THR A 64 15.13 10.54 -10.25
CA THR A 64 16.11 9.91 -11.15
C THR A 64 17.50 10.49 -10.91
N TYR A 65 18.49 9.94 -11.60
CA TYR A 65 19.89 10.40 -11.55
C TYR A 65 20.33 10.93 -12.90
N SER A 66 21.10 12.02 -12.91
CA SER A 66 21.86 12.44 -14.11
C SER A 66 23.02 11.48 -14.36
N ASP A 67 23.61 11.52 -15.56
CA ASP A 67 24.75 10.66 -15.90
C ASP A 67 25.94 10.84 -14.93
N ALA A 68 26.20 12.09 -14.54
CA ALA A 68 27.26 12.42 -13.60
C ALA A 68 27.04 11.93 -12.16
N ASN A 69 25.80 11.61 -11.80
CA ASN A 69 25.40 11.24 -10.45
C ASN A 69 24.87 9.81 -10.36
N LEU A 70 25.05 8.99 -11.38
CA LEU A 70 24.59 7.60 -11.37
C LEU A 70 25.24 6.83 -10.23
N PRO A 71 24.46 6.22 -9.33
CA PRO A 71 25.02 5.39 -8.25
C PRO A 71 25.60 4.11 -8.84
N ALA A 72 26.72 3.65 -8.28
CA ALA A 72 27.38 2.41 -8.69
C ALA A 72 26.52 1.17 -8.40
N ASP A 73 25.74 1.22 -7.34
CA ASP A 73 24.87 0.12 -6.91
C ASP A 73 23.63 0.60 -6.13
N VAL A 74 22.75 -0.35 -5.78
CA VAL A 74 21.54 -0.10 -5.00
C VAL A 74 21.84 0.44 -3.61
N LYS A 75 22.95 0.04 -2.99
CA LYS A 75 23.31 0.50 -1.63
C LYS A 75 23.66 1.97 -1.67
N GLU A 76 24.41 2.37 -2.68
CA GLU A 76 24.74 3.77 -2.87
C GLU A 76 23.49 4.60 -3.17
N ALA A 77 22.62 4.14 -4.07
CA ALA A 77 21.34 4.79 -4.35
C ALA A 77 20.51 4.98 -3.08
N GLN A 78 20.41 3.95 -2.24
CA GLN A 78 19.72 4.04 -0.96
C GLN A 78 20.37 5.05 -0.01
N ARG A 79 21.71 5.12 0.05
CA ARG A 79 22.43 6.11 0.85
C ARG A 79 22.13 7.54 0.40
N LEU A 80 22.12 7.79 -0.91
CA LEU A 80 21.82 9.11 -1.50
C LEU A 80 20.40 9.56 -1.15
N VAL A 81 19.41 8.68 -1.28
CA VAL A 81 18.02 8.99 -0.90
C VAL A 81 17.88 9.21 0.61
N GLN A 82 18.57 8.45 1.45
CA GLN A 82 18.55 8.70 2.90
C GLN A 82 19.16 10.07 3.24
N ASN A 83 20.17 10.51 2.51
CA ASN A 83 20.72 11.86 2.65
C ASN A 83 19.69 12.94 2.27
N PHE A 84 18.96 12.73 1.17
CA PHE A 84 17.84 13.58 0.79
C PHE A 84 16.78 13.65 1.91
N PHE A 85 16.33 12.52 2.45
CA PHE A 85 15.37 12.51 3.55
C PHE A 85 15.88 13.23 4.81
N ARG A 86 17.17 13.15 5.12
CA ARG A 86 17.76 13.90 6.26
C ARG A 86 17.64 15.40 6.02
N ARG A 87 18.01 15.90 4.82
CA ARG A 87 17.89 17.31 4.46
C ARG A 87 16.45 17.78 4.47
N LEU A 88 15.53 17.01 3.90
CA LEU A 88 14.11 17.31 3.87
C LEU A 88 13.48 17.36 5.28
N LYS A 89 13.82 16.43 6.16
CA LYS A 89 13.37 16.46 7.56
C LYS A 89 13.85 17.70 8.29
N TYR A 90 15.08 18.10 8.08
CA TYR A 90 15.63 19.34 8.65
C TYR A 90 14.88 20.57 8.14
N LEU A 91 14.65 20.66 6.83
CA LEU A 91 13.90 21.78 6.24
C LEU A 91 12.46 21.82 6.77
N ARG A 92 11.75 20.70 6.81
CA ARG A 92 10.39 20.63 7.36
C ARG A 92 10.31 21.14 8.79
N ARG A 93 11.30 20.82 9.62
CA ARG A 93 11.38 21.33 10.99
C ARG A 93 11.55 22.86 11.02
N LYS A 94 12.40 23.42 10.15
CA LYS A 94 12.56 24.86 10.01
C LYS A 94 11.28 25.57 9.58
N LEU A 95 10.49 24.92 8.72
CA LEU A 95 9.22 25.45 8.22
C LEU A 95 8.03 25.22 9.17
N GLY A 96 8.24 24.60 10.34
CA GLY A 96 7.15 24.24 11.27
C GLY A 96 6.18 23.20 10.72
N LEU A 97 6.56 22.45 9.70
CA LEU A 97 5.73 21.40 9.10
C LEU A 97 5.78 20.11 9.94
N PRO A 98 4.71 19.31 9.89
CA PRO A 98 4.68 17.98 10.53
C PRO A 98 5.85 17.11 10.10
N GLU A 99 6.22 16.13 10.94
CA GLU A 99 7.29 15.20 10.63
C GLU A 99 7.04 14.47 9.30
N LEU A 100 8.11 14.29 8.51
CA LEU A 100 8.03 13.63 7.20
C LEU A 100 7.56 12.18 7.34
N ARG A 101 6.44 11.86 6.71
CA ARG A 101 5.98 10.49 6.46
C ARG A 101 6.27 10.14 5.01
N TYR A 102 6.76 8.92 4.76
CA TYR A 102 7.00 8.44 3.40
C TYR A 102 6.94 6.93 3.27
N VAL A 103 6.64 6.49 2.06
CA VAL A 103 6.89 5.15 1.53
C VAL A 103 7.72 5.30 0.27
N MET A 104 8.72 4.45 0.07
CA MET A 104 9.64 4.49 -1.06
C MET A 104 9.80 3.12 -1.69
N VAL A 105 9.79 3.09 -3.01
CA VAL A 105 10.18 1.96 -3.85
C VAL A 105 11.41 2.37 -4.66
N THR A 106 12.35 1.44 -4.81
CA THR A 106 13.52 1.59 -5.69
C THR A 106 13.42 0.54 -6.78
N GLU A 107 13.56 0.94 -8.01
CA GLU A 107 13.49 0.04 -9.17
C GLU A 107 14.56 0.38 -10.23
N TYR A 108 14.76 -0.55 -11.17
CA TYR A 108 15.51 -0.30 -12.38
C TYR A 108 14.54 0.09 -13.49
N GLY A 109 14.79 1.23 -14.15
CA GLY A 109 13.99 1.68 -15.29
C GLY A 109 14.17 0.78 -16.53
N GLU A 110 13.11 0.68 -17.32
CA GLU A 110 13.04 -0.23 -18.48
C GLU A 110 14.09 0.07 -19.56
N GLU A 111 14.31 1.35 -19.90
CA GLU A 111 15.10 1.71 -21.10
C GLU A 111 16.63 1.61 -20.92
N LYS A 112 17.19 1.74 -19.74
CA LYS A 112 18.65 1.73 -19.52
C LYS A 112 19.08 1.06 -18.22
N GLY A 113 18.19 0.36 -17.54
CA GLY A 113 18.51 -0.24 -16.24
C GLY A 113 18.91 0.77 -15.17
N ARG A 114 18.55 2.04 -15.32
CA ARG A 114 18.89 3.12 -14.37
C ARG A 114 18.01 3.03 -13.13
N LEU A 115 18.61 3.23 -11.99
CA LEU A 115 17.88 3.25 -10.72
C LEU A 115 16.96 4.47 -10.64
N HIS A 116 15.72 4.23 -10.22
CA HIS A 116 14.70 5.23 -9.94
C HIS A 116 14.15 5.03 -8.53
N HIS A 117 13.65 6.11 -7.95
CA HIS A 117 12.92 6.03 -6.69
C HIS A 117 11.54 6.64 -6.85
N HIS A 118 10.52 5.87 -6.50
CA HIS A 118 9.16 6.35 -6.36
C HIS A 118 8.85 6.53 -4.89
N ILE A 119 8.49 7.74 -4.50
CA ILE A 119 8.24 8.11 -3.11
C ILE A 119 6.83 8.67 -2.99
N VAL A 120 6.02 8.04 -2.14
CA VAL A 120 4.78 8.66 -1.64
C VAL A 120 5.12 9.33 -0.32
N MET A 121 4.91 10.64 -0.19
CA MET A 121 5.34 11.37 0.99
C MET A 121 4.43 12.56 1.34
N SER A 122 4.57 13.02 2.58
CA SER A 122 3.89 14.22 3.09
C SER A 122 4.18 15.43 2.21
N GLY A 123 3.13 16.11 1.76
CA GLY A 123 3.20 17.38 1.05
C GLY A 123 3.64 18.57 1.90
N GLY A 124 3.43 19.79 1.38
CA GLY A 124 3.66 21.04 2.10
C GLY A 124 5.02 21.70 1.88
N VAL A 125 5.91 21.11 1.09
CA VAL A 125 7.16 21.75 0.62
C VAL A 125 7.01 22.06 -0.86
N ASP A 126 7.50 23.22 -1.27
CA ASP A 126 7.48 23.68 -2.65
C ASP A 126 8.27 22.74 -3.58
N ILE A 127 7.79 22.58 -4.82
CA ILE A 127 8.32 21.64 -5.81
C ILE A 127 9.77 21.98 -6.20
N ASN A 128 10.06 23.26 -6.40
CA ASN A 128 11.41 23.71 -6.78
C ASN A 128 12.40 23.43 -5.65
N THR A 129 11.99 23.72 -4.42
CA THR A 129 12.77 23.40 -3.22
C THR A 129 13.04 21.88 -3.08
N LEU A 130 12.06 21.02 -3.40
CA LEU A 130 12.27 19.56 -3.40
C LEU A 130 13.28 19.13 -4.46
N ALA A 131 13.21 19.73 -5.66
CA ALA A 131 14.14 19.43 -6.76
C ALA A 131 15.56 19.88 -6.42
N GLU A 132 15.74 21.08 -5.85
CA GLU A 132 17.03 21.58 -5.38
C GLU A 132 17.62 20.72 -4.27
N LEU A 133 16.79 20.29 -3.30
CA LEU A 133 17.21 19.37 -2.26
C LEU A 133 17.67 18.02 -2.81
N TRP A 134 17.06 17.53 -3.90
CA TRP A 134 17.54 16.33 -4.56
C TRP A 134 18.89 16.57 -5.22
N GLY A 135 18.95 17.47 -6.19
CA GLY A 135 20.17 17.96 -6.83
C GLY A 135 21.00 16.91 -7.59
N LEU A 136 20.55 15.66 -7.70
CA LEU A 136 21.30 14.57 -8.31
C LEU A 136 20.75 14.13 -9.68
N GLY A 137 19.64 14.73 -10.13
CA GLY A 137 19.01 14.41 -11.40
C GLY A 137 17.62 15.00 -11.52
N TYR A 138 16.79 14.43 -12.39
CA TYR A 138 15.45 14.93 -12.63
C TYR A 138 14.47 14.45 -11.56
N THR A 139 13.47 15.29 -11.32
CA THR A 139 12.40 14.99 -10.37
C THR A 139 11.05 15.22 -11.02
N THR A 140 10.06 14.40 -10.63
CA THR A 140 8.66 14.59 -11.03
C THR A 140 7.79 14.56 -9.79
N VAL A 141 6.92 15.57 -9.65
CA VAL A 141 5.96 15.67 -8.56
C VAL A 141 4.56 15.50 -9.11
N LYS A 142 3.77 14.61 -8.50
CA LYS A 142 2.36 14.42 -8.83
C LYS A 142 1.54 14.46 -7.55
N PRO A 143 0.41 15.20 -7.50
CA PRO A 143 -0.52 15.09 -6.38
C PRO A 143 -1.08 13.67 -6.31
N LEU A 144 -1.35 13.18 -5.10
CA LEU A 144 -1.99 11.87 -4.95
C LEU A 144 -3.42 11.93 -5.47
N GLN A 145 -3.74 11.03 -6.38
CA GLN A 145 -5.07 10.86 -6.93
C GLN A 145 -5.74 9.66 -6.26
N PHE A 146 -6.84 9.91 -5.58
CA PHE A 146 -7.69 8.89 -4.99
C PHE A 146 -8.86 8.62 -5.94
N ASP A 147 -8.95 7.41 -6.39
CA ASP A 147 -10.09 6.91 -7.13
C ASP A 147 -11.11 6.20 -6.21
N ASP A 148 -12.07 5.49 -6.80
CA ASP A 148 -13.04 4.69 -6.06
C ASP A 148 -12.42 3.55 -5.24
N ARG A 149 -11.18 3.17 -5.55
CA ARG A 149 -10.39 2.13 -4.86
C ARG A 149 -9.36 2.74 -3.88
N GLY A 150 -9.40 4.04 -3.65
CA GLY A 150 -8.44 4.78 -2.85
C GLY A 150 -7.07 4.85 -3.52
N LEU A 151 -6.02 4.30 -2.88
CA LEU A 151 -4.65 4.25 -3.42
C LEU A 151 -4.23 2.82 -3.84
N VAL A 152 -5.18 1.94 -4.17
CA VAL A 152 -4.90 0.54 -4.57
C VAL A 152 -4.07 0.51 -5.85
N ASP A 153 -4.47 1.29 -6.86
CA ASP A 153 -3.80 1.28 -8.16
C ASP A 153 -2.39 1.85 -8.07
N LEU A 154 -2.19 2.90 -7.28
CA LEU A 154 -0.87 3.43 -7.00
C LEU A 154 0.02 2.39 -6.28
N ALA A 155 -0.50 1.71 -5.26
CA ALA A 155 0.24 0.68 -4.54
C ALA A 155 0.61 -0.50 -5.46
N THR A 156 -0.30 -0.90 -6.34
CA THR A 156 -0.07 -1.98 -7.32
C THR A 156 1.00 -1.60 -8.32
N TYR A 157 0.93 -0.39 -8.86
CA TYR A 157 1.95 0.17 -9.74
C TYR A 157 3.34 0.16 -9.08
N LEU A 158 3.44 0.69 -7.88
CA LEU A 158 4.71 0.80 -7.15
C LEU A 158 5.38 -0.55 -6.87
N VAL A 159 4.61 -1.62 -6.69
CA VAL A 159 5.15 -2.96 -6.37
C VAL A 159 5.42 -3.80 -7.60
N LYS A 160 4.76 -3.51 -8.74
CA LYS A 160 4.87 -4.30 -9.97
C LYS A 160 6.31 -4.38 -10.47
N GLU A 161 7.03 -3.28 -10.41
CA GLU A 161 8.33 -3.07 -11.04
C GLU A 161 9.51 -3.15 -10.08
N SER A 162 9.27 -3.39 -8.78
CA SER A 162 10.36 -3.50 -7.80
C SER A 162 11.28 -4.68 -8.11
N ALA A 163 12.49 -4.39 -8.54
CA ALA A 163 13.54 -5.38 -8.80
C ALA A 163 14.21 -5.91 -7.52
N LEU A 164 13.84 -5.39 -6.37
CA LEU A 164 14.46 -5.70 -5.09
C LEU A 164 13.68 -6.77 -4.32
N LYS A 165 14.39 -7.65 -3.58
CA LYS A 165 13.76 -8.58 -2.62
C LYS A 165 12.85 -7.86 -1.63
N LYS A 166 13.22 -6.66 -1.21
CA LYS A 166 12.40 -5.79 -0.38
C LYS A 166 11.65 -4.80 -1.26
N LEU A 167 10.39 -5.07 -1.55
CA LEU A 167 9.56 -4.34 -2.50
C LEU A 167 9.42 -2.85 -2.17
N TRP A 168 9.44 -2.46 -0.89
CA TRP A 168 9.31 -1.08 -0.45
C TRP A 168 9.92 -0.84 0.94
N SER A 169 10.22 0.40 1.25
CA SER A 169 10.63 0.87 2.57
C SER A 169 9.78 2.06 3.01
N SER A 170 9.76 2.37 4.29
CA SER A 170 8.94 3.46 4.82
C SER A 170 9.57 4.14 6.03
N SER A 171 9.12 5.36 6.30
CA SER A 171 9.40 6.02 7.58
C SER A 171 8.79 5.23 8.75
N ARG A 172 9.36 5.41 9.95
CA ARG A 172 8.93 4.66 11.15
C ARG A 172 7.68 5.23 11.80
N ASN A 173 7.34 6.47 11.50
CA ASN A 173 6.21 7.22 12.07
C ASN A 173 4.89 7.05 11.32
N LEU A 174 4.79 6.02 10.46
CA LEU A 174 3.52 5.68 9.82
C LEU A 174 2.61 4.95 10.81
N GLU A 175 1.36 5.38 10.83
CA GLU A 175 0.28 4.71 11.55
C GLU A 175 -0.05 3.37 10.91
N ARG A 176 -0.43 2.41 11.74
CA ARG A 176 -0.93 1.11 11.26
C ARG A 176 -2.45 1.13 11.20
N PRO A 177 -3.06 0.43 10.23
CA PRO A 177 -4.52 0.32 10.18
C PRO A 177 -5.05 -0.36 11.44
N GLU A 178 -6.23 0.06 11.89
CA GLU A 178 -6.95 -0.61 12.97
C GLU A 178 -7.38 -2.01 12.52
N VAL A 179 -6.99 -3.04 13.26
CA VAL A 179 -7.28 -4.43 12.92
C VAL A 179 -8.39 -4.98 13.82
N LYS A 180 -9.44 -5.53 13.19
CA LYS A 180 -10.48 -6.28 13.91
C LYS A 180 -10.62 -7.67 13.32
N SER A 181 -10.49 -8.71 14.15
CA SER A 181 -10.77 -10.09 13.79
C SER A 181 -12.16 -10.48 14.31
N ARG A 182 -12.87 -11.27 13.53
CA ARG A 182 -14.18 -11.84 13.92
C ARG A 182 -14.28 -13.24 13.34
N ASP A 183 -14.23 -14.23 14.20
CA ASP A 183 -14.35 -15.63 13.80
C ASP A 183 -15.84 -16.01 13.66
N GLY A 184 -16.15 -16.91 12.75
CA GLY A 184 -17.48 -17.44 12.54
C GLY A 184 -18.54 -16.48 12.00
N LYS A 185 -18.20 -15.23 11.69
CA LYS A 185 -19.16 -14.22 11.19
C LYS A 185 -19.76 -14.58 9.83
N ILE A 186 -18.99 -15.26 8.98
CA ILE A 186 -19.37 -15.63 7.62
C ILE A 186 -19.10 -17.12 7.45
N SER A 187 -20.14 -17.89 7.06
CA SER A 187 -20.02 -19.33 6.84
C SER A 187 -19.20 -19.64 5.60
N ALA A 188 -18.55 -20.82 5.55
CA ALA A 188 -17.80 -21.28 4.39
C ALA A 188 -18.67 -21.34 3.13
N HIS A 189 -19.94 -21.74 3.24
CA HIS A 189 -20.92 -21.75 2.15
C HIS A 189 -21.07 -20.34 1.55
N ARG A 190 -21.32 -19.34 2.38
CA ARG A 190 -21.47 -17.94 1.94
C ARG A 190 -20.19 -17.38 1.30
N VAL A 191 -19.02 -17.75 1.81
CA VAL A 191 -17.73 -17.39 1.18
C VAL A 191 -17.64 -17.98 -0.23
N GLY A 192 -18.06 -19.23 -0.41
CA GLY A 192 -18.12 -19.89 -1.71
C GLY A 192 -19.08 -19.21 -2.68
N GLU A 193 -20.30 -18.87 -2.21
CA GLU A 193 -21.28 -18.11 -3.02
C GLU A 193 -20.70 -16.76 -3.47
N TRP A 194 -20.12 -15.99 -2.58
CA TRP A 194 -19.52 -14.68 -2.92
C TRP A 194 -18.31 -14.81 -3.86
N ALA A 195 -17.54 -15.89 -3.71
CA ALA A 195 -16.42 -16.17 -4.61
C ALA A 195 -16.86 -16.46 -6.04
N LEU A 196 -18.00 -17.13 -6.21
CA LEU A 196 -18.58 -17.50 -7.51
C LEU A 196 -19.36 -16.33 -8.13
N SER A 197 -20.19 -15.65 -7.35
CA SER A 197 -21.08 -14.58 -7.84
C SER A 197 -20.37 -13.23 -7.98
N GLY A 198 -19.21 -13.05 -7.36
CA GLY A 198 -18.42 -11.82 -7.50
C GLY A 198 -19.23 -10.56 -7.17
N ALA A 199 -19.30 -9.63 -8.12
CA ALA A 199 -19.98 -8.33 -7.95
C ALA A 199 -21.49 -8.45 -7.66
N ASP A 200 -22.15 -9.53 -8.05
CA ASP A 200 -23.58 -9.76 -7.80
C ASP A 200 -23.86 -9.95 -6.29
N SER A 201 -22.85 -10.32 -5.53
CA SER A 201 -22.93 -10.42 -4.06
C SER A 201 -22.84 -9.07 -3.34
N ARG A 202 -22.74 -7.94 -4.07
CA ARG A 202 -22.53 -6.60 -3.49
C ARG A 202 -23.50 -6.30 -2.35
N TYR A 203 -24.79 -6.43 -2.56
CA TYR A 203 -25.81 -6.09 -1.54
C TYR A 203 -25.66 -6.92 -0.27
N GLN A 204 -25.32 -8.20 -0.41
CA GLN A 204 -25.13 -9.09 0.74
C GLN A 204 -23.87 -8.69 1.52
N ILE A 205 -22.79 -8.33 0.82
CA ILE A 205 -21.54 -7.91 1.42
C ILE A 205 -21.71 -6.56 2.14
N GLU A 206 -22.35 -5.59 1.49
CA GLU A 206 -22.61 -4.26 2.07
C GLU A 206 -23.53 -4.33 3.30
N ALA A 207 -24.48 -5.26 3.34
CA ALA A 207 -25.29 -5.53 4.53
C ALA A 207 -24.45 -6.04 5.72
N VAL A 208 -23.38 -6.76 5.47
CA VAL A 208 -22.43 -7.22 6.51
C VAL A 208 -21.52 -6.10 7.01
N TYR A 209 -21.25 -5.11 6.16
CA TYR A 209 -20.38 -3.96 6.45
C TYR A 209 -21.11 -2.63 6.29
N PRO A 210 -22.08 -2.32 7.17
CA PRO A 210 -22.94 -1.14 7.04
C PRO A 210 -22.10 0.15 7.03
N GLY A 211 -22.48 1.09 6.17
CA GLY A 211 -21.79 2.36 5.99
C GLY A 211 -20.63 2.31 5.01
N TYR A 212 -20.36 1.16 4.41
CA TYR A 212 -19.35 0.97 3.38
C TYR A 212 -19.98 0.44 2.09
N ARG A 213 -19.42 0.85 0.95
CA ARG A 213 -19.73 0.39 -0.39
C ARG A 213 -18.65 -0.57 -0.86
N LEU A 214 -19.03 -1.72 -1.42
CA LEU A 214 -18.09 -2.64 -2.04
C LEU A 214 -17.55 -2.03 -3.34
N VAL A 215 -16.25 -2.02 -3.47
CA VAL A 215 -15.55 -1.56 -4.66
C VAL A 215 -14.96 -2.71 -5.43
N ASP A 216 -14.39 -3.69 -4.70
CA ASP A 216 -13.72 -4.82 -5.32
C ASP A 216 -13.88 -6.09 -4.48
N ILE A 217 -14.02 -7.22 -5.17
CA ILE A 217 -14.04 -8.57 -4.59
C ILE A 217 -13.05 -9.45 -5.34
N ILE A 218 -12.06 -9.97 -4.62
CA ILE A 218 -10.97 -10.74 -5.20
C ILE A 218 -10.93 -12.13 -4.55
N PRO A 219 -11.56 -13.14 -5.19
CA PRO A 219 -11.44 -14.52 -4.74
C PRO A 219 -10.08 -15.10 -5.12
N TYR A 220 -9.53 -15.95 -4.26
CA TYR A 220 -8.37 -16.75 -4.62
C TYR A 220 -8.29 -18.04 -3.80
N ILE A 221 -7.69 -19.06 -4.41
CA ILE A 221 -7.36 -20.31 -3.73
C ILE A 221 -5.93 -20.20 -3.21
N ASN A 222 -5.72 -20.50 -1.94
CA ASN A 222 -4.38 -20.55 -1.39
C ASN A 222 -3.72 -21.90 -1.78
N GLU A 223 -2.72 -21.82 -2.65
CA GLU A 223 -2.01 -22.99 -3.19
C GLU A 223 -1.28 -23.82 -2.12
N VAL A 224 -1.08 -23.27 -0.92
CA VAL A 224 -0.41 -24.00 0.19
C VAL A 224 -1.38 -24.90 0.96
N ASN A 225 -2.63 -24.44 1.14
CA ASN A 225 -3.60 -25.13 1.99
C ASN A 225 -4.95 -25.45 1.30
N GLY A 226 -5.08 -25.13 0.01
CA GLY A 226 -6.28 -25.39 -0.78
C GLY A 226 -7.52 -24.56 -0.38
N GLY A 227 -7.41 -23.70 0.61
CA GLY A 227 -8.54 -22.91 1.12
C GLY A 227 -8.97 -21.78 0.19
N VAL A 228 -10.28 -21.51 0.15
CA VAL A 228 -10.86 -20.36 -0.56
C VAL A 228 -10.73 -19.12 0.32
N TYR A 229 -10.18 -18.08 -0.25
CA TYR A 229 -9.96 -16.78 0.40
C TYR A 229 -10.67 -15.70 -0.41
N LEU A 230 -11.20 -14.69 0.29
CA LEU A 230 -11.73 -13.48 -0.33
C LEU A 230 -11.00 -12.26 0.22
N ALA A 231 -10.58 -11.38 -0.67
CA ALA A 231 -10.22 -10.02 -0.30
C ALA A 231 -11.34 -9.08 -0.78
N LEU A 232 -11.85 -8.25 0.13
CA LEU A 232 -12.88 -7.26 -0.17
C LEU A 232 -12.30 -5.88 0.06
N HIS A 233 -12.42 -5.02 -0.94
CA HIS A 233 -12.11 -3.60 -0.82
C HIS A 233 -13.40 -2.81 -0.72
N LEU A 234 -13.57 -2.07 0.37
CA LEU A 234 -14.75 -1.28 0.62
C LEU A 234 -14.35 0.17 0.93
N VAL A 235 -15.20 1.09 0.52
CA VAL A 235 -15.02 2.52 0.78
C VAL A 235 -16.24 3.06 1.50
N LYS A 236 -16.00 3.94 2.47
CA LYS A 236 -17.06 4.54 3.26
C LYS A 236 -18.04 5.29 2.36
N ASN A 237 -19.32 5.07 2.57
CA ASN A 237 -20.36 5.80 1.85
C ASN A 237 -20.27 7.29 2.20
N ASN A 238 -19.97 8.12 1.21
CA ASN A 238 -20.09 9.58 1.30
C ASN A 238 -21.56 10.02 1.19
N SER A 239 -22.50 9.30 1.82
CA SER A 239 -23.87 9.77 1.90
C SER A 239 -23.87 11.04 2.75
N LYS A 240 -24.16 12.19 2.11
CA LYS A 240 -24.55 13.41 2.83
C LYS A 240 -25.55 12.99 3.90
N PRO A 241 -25.46 13.49 5.14
CA PRO A 241 -26.45 13.17 6.15
C PRO A 241 -27.82 13.50 5.55
N LYS A 242 -28.74 12.50 5.57
CA LYS A 242 -30.14 12.77 5.20
C LYS A 242 -30.61 13.89 6.12
N VAL A 243 -30.83 15.07 5.57
CA VAL A 243 -31.51 16.15 6.25
C VAL A 243 -32.84 15.55 6.68
N LYS A 244 -33.03 15.34 7.98
CA LYS A 244 -34.34 15.01 8.51
C LYS A 244 -35.23 16.17 8.14
N LYS A 245 -36.13 15.96 7.16
CA LYS A 245 -37.24 16.89 6.94
C LYS A 245 -38.06 16.86 8.23
N CYS A 246 -38.07 17.98 8.92
CA CYS A 246 -39.08 18.26 9.96
C CYS A 246 -40.46 18.32 9.33
#